data_b2512d6c72cc97f38da90a8c6bbdc3b6
#
_entry.id   b2512d6c72cc97f38da90a8c6bbdc3b6
#
_cell.length_a   1.000
_cell.length_b   1.000
_cell.length_c   1.000
_cell.angle_alpha   90.00
_cell.angle_beta   90.00
_cell.angle_gamma   90.00
#
_symmetry.space_group_name_H-M   'P 1'
#
loop_
_entity.id
_entity.type
_entity.pdbx_description
1 polymer ?
#
loop_
_entity_poly.entity_id
_entity_poly.type
_entity_poly.pdbx_seq_one_letter_code
_entity_poly.pdbx_strand_id
1 'polypeptide(L)'
;CVETLYVLPDIDETGIRSAIRLGLQYLDIRFIWLPESLREYKDNRGKPRKDLRDYVELYPDRKDFQKLMNVAMPLRFWDEVTKEDGKRYYFNDEHALFFLNANGFGRIEYKNTKGKSIFVRVEDNVVREVEPEEIKDFMLEFMEKRYLPIPLRNVVRKPNQLSEATLKGLKKLKLDFTDYDAESQFLFFRNKTIKVTGEEIREFRPGDTSQCVWEEKVIPHNFRLLPEPFRITWNKDNDTY
;
A
#
# COMPACT_ATOMS: atom_id res chain seq x y z
N CYS A 1 5.38 -23.92 -23.10
CA CYS A 1 4.80 -22.59 -22.92
C CYS A 1 4.24 -22.51 -21.52
N VAL A 2 4.53 -21.47 -20.75
CA VAL A 2 3.94 -21.25 -19.41
C VAL A 2 2.62 -20.53 -19.63
N GLU A 3 1.50 -21.14 -19.20
CA GLU A 3 0.16 -20.55 -19.37
C GLU A 3 -0.14 -19.51 -18.30
N THR A 4 0.31 -19.74 -17.09
CA THR A 4 0.04 -18.83 -15.95
C THR A 4 1.23 -18.80 -15.01
N LEU A 5 1.66 -17.61 -14.62
CA LEU A 5 2.72 -17.40 -13.65
C LEU A 5 2.10 -16.96 -12.31
N TYR A 6 2.51 -17.64 -11.24
CA TYR A 6 2.11 -17.31 -9.89
C TYR A 6 3.29 -16.78 -9.09
N VAL A 7 3.02 -15.83 -8.22
CA VAL A 7 3.97 -15.34 -7.22
C VAL A 7 3.36 -15.51 -5.83
N LEU A 8 4.14 -16.10 -4.94
CA LEU A 8 3.79 -16.29 -3.54
C LEU A 8 4.86 -15.59 -2.70
N PRO A 9 4.58 -14.38 -2.21
CA PRO A 9 5.51 -13.64 -1.36
C PRO A 9 5.45 -14.13 0.08
N ASP A 10 6.53 -13.89 0.82
CA ASP A 10 6.49 -13.90 2.27
C ASP A 10 5.48 -12.87 2.77
N ILE A 11 4.88 -13.10 3.95
CA ILE A 11 3.88 -12.19 4.52
C ILE A 11 4.52 -10.90 5.06
N ASP A 12 5.85 -10.82 5.13
CA ASP A 12 6.51 -9.61 5.60
C ASP A 12 6.39 -8.46 4.59
N GLU A 13 6.58 -7.24 5.07
CA GLU A 13 6.38 -6.03 4.27
C GLU A 13 7.29 -5.98 3.04
N THR A 14 8.53 -6.46 3.17
CA THR A 14 9.50 -6.49 2.07
C THR A 14 9.07 -7.46 0.97
N GLY A 15 8.58 -8.65 1.35
CA GLY A 15 8.05 -9.65 0.42
C GLY A 15 6.84 -9.11 -0.34
N ILE A 16 5.89 -8.51 0.39
CA ILE A 16 4.67 -7.92 -0.20
C ILE A 16 5.03 -6.78 -1.18
N ARG A 17 5.87 -5.83 -0.76
CA ARG A 17 6.30 -4.70 -1.62
C ARG A 17 7.00 -5.19 -2.89
N SER A 18 7.88 -6.19 -2.76
CA SER A 18 8.62 -6.75 -3.89
C SER A 18 7.70 -7.46 -4.88
N ALA A 19 6.73 -8.22 -4.37
CA ALA A 19 5.73 -8.88 -5.20
C ALA A 19 4.87 -7.88 -5.96
N ILE A 20 4.35 -6.86 -5.27
CA ILE A 20 3.55 -5.79 -5.91
C ILE A 20 4.36 -5.09 -7.00
N ARG A 21 5.62 -4.74 -6.74
CA ARG A 21 6.50 -4.13 -7.75
C ARG A 21 6.65 -5.01 -8.99
N LEU A 22 6.83 -6.32 -8.80
CA LEU A 22 6.89 -7.29 -9.89
C LEU A 22 5.57 -7.35 -10.67
N GLY A 23 4.44 -7.43 -9.97
CA GLY A 23 3.12 -7.47 -10.59
C GLY A 23 2.75 -6.20 -11.34
N LEU A 24 3.21 -5.04 -10.87
CA LEU A 24 3.05 -3.79 -11.59
C LEU A 24 3.88 -3.76 -12.89
N GLN A 25 4.95 -4.54 -13.02
CA GLN A 25 5.67 -4.73 -14.28
C GLN A 25 4.97 -5.72 -15.20
N TYR A 26 4.44 -6.80 -14.64
CA TYR A 26 3.83 -7.93 -15.34
C TYR A 26 2.42 -8.17 -14.82
N LEU A 27 1.45 -7.42 -15.34
CA LEU A 27 0.08 -7.33 -14.82
C LEU A 27 -0.69 -8.66 -14.80
N ASP A 28 -0.26 -9.65 -15.58
CA ASP A 28 -0.89 -10.97 -15.67
C ASP A 28 -0.42 -11.97 -14.61
N ILE A 29 0.64 -11.65 -13.86
CA ILE A 29 1.09 -12.49 -12.77
C ILE A 29 0.00 -12.57 -11.69
N ARG A 30 -0.33 -13.79 -11.26
CA ARG A 30 -1.29 -14.04 -10.20
C ARG A 30 -0.61 -14.14 -8.85
N PHE A 31 -1.17 -13.46 -7.86
CA PHE A 31 -0.65 -13.44 -6.50
C PHE A 31 -1.37 -14.47 -5.64
N ILE A 32 -0.61 -15.33 -4.98
CA ILE A 32 -1.08 -16.22 -3.92
C ILE A 32 -0.68 -15.59 -2.59
N TRP A 33 -1.67 -15.11 -1.84
CA TRP A 33 -1.44 -14.53 -0.53
C TRP A 33 -1.60 -15.59 0.56
N LEU A 34 -0.58 -15.76 1.38
CA LEU A 34 -0.68 -16.56 2.59
C LEU A 34 -1.55 -15.82 3.62
N PRO A 35 -2.35 -16.53 4.44
CA PRO A 35 -3.20 -15.90 5.44
C PRO A 35 -2.36 -15.22 6.52
N GLU A 36 -2.74 -14.00 6.90
CA GLU A 36 -2.05 -13.22 7.95
C GLU A 36 -2.02 -13.97 9.30
N SER A 37 -3.03 -14.80 9.58
CA SER A 37 -3.08 -15.66 10.76
C SER A 37 -1.90 -16.64 10.89
N LEU A 38 -1.16 -16.89 9.79
CA LEU A 38 0.07 -17.69 9.85
C LEU A 38 1.09 -17.10 10.84
N ARG A 39 1.12 -15.78 11.01
CA ARG A 39 2.00 -15.08 11.95
C ARG A 39 1.69 -15.35 13.43
N GLU A 40 0.49 -15.81 13.74
CA GLU A 40 0.09 -16.18 15.11
C GLU A 40 0.82 -17.44 15.58
N TYR A 41 1.27 -18.27 14.63
CA TYR A 41 2.04 -19.48 14.91
C TYR A 41 3.53 -19.16 14.89
N LYS A 42 4.26 -19.81 15.81
CA LYS A 42 5.72 -19.67 15.91
C LYS A 42 6.41 -20.90 15.35
N ASP A 43 7.58 -20.70 14.77
CA ASP A 43 8.49 -21.77 14.39
C ASP A 43 9.20 -22.35 15.62
N ASN A 44 10.04 -23.37 15.44
CA ASN A 44 10.81 -24.01 16.49
C ASN A 44 11.85 -23.07 17.17
N ARG A 45 12.09 -21.88 16.59
CA ARG A 45 12.98 -20.84 17.11
C ARG A 45 12.21 -19.69 17.77
N GLY A 46 10.88 -19.82 17.91
CA GLY A 46 10.02 -18.81 18.48
C GLY A 46 9.73 -17.61 17.57
N LYS A 47 10.08 -17.66 16.29
CA LYS A 47 9.79 -16.60 15.30
C LYS A 47 8.41 -16.79 14.69
N PRO A 48 7.67 -15.70 14.39
CA PRO A 48 6.43 -15.77 13.63
C PRO A 48 6.64 -16.45 12.26
N ARG A 49 5.73 -17.34 11.91
CA ARG A 49 5.73 -18.02 10.61
C ARG A 49 5.32 -17.04 9.51
N LYS A 50 5.90 -17.17 8.30
CA LYS A 50 5.72 -16.15 7.28
C LYS A 50 5.82 -16.62 5.82
N ASP A 51 6.30 -17.81 5.55
CA ASP A 51 6.61 -18.28 4.20
C ASP A 51 5.82 -19.54 3.80
N LEU A 52 5.99 -19.98 2.56
CA LEU A 52 5.32 -21.18 2.03
C LEU A 52 5.68 -22.43 2.82
N ARG A 53 6.92 -22.59 3.27
CA ARG A 53 7.34 -23.75 4.05
C ARG A 53 6.56 -23.82 5.35
N ASP A 54 6.49 -22.69 6.03
CA ASP A 54 5.72 -22.55 7.27
C ASP A 54 4.24 -22.90 7.07
N TYR A 55 3.67 -22.46 5.95
CA TYR A 55 2.28 -22.76 5.60
C TYR A 55 2.07 -24.25 5.38
N VAL A 56 2.92 -24.90 4.58
CA VAL A 56 2.79 -26.34 4.28
C VAL A 56 3.03 -27.22 5.52
N GLU A 57 3.88 -26.80 6.45
CA GLU A 57 4.05 -27.49 7.72
C GLU A 57 2.77 -27.51 8.58
N LEU A 58 1.98 -26.42 8.55
CA LEU A 58 0.72 -26.33 9.29
C LEU A 58 -0.47 -26.92 8.52
N TYR A 59 -0.44 -26.79 7.19
CA TYR A 59 -1.52 -27.22 6.29
C TYR A 59 -0.96 -28.16 5.22
N PRO A 60 -0.65 -29.43 5.57
CA PRO A 60 0.01 -30.37 4.66
C PRO A 60 -0.92 -30.91 3.56
N ASP A 61 -2.24 -30.69 3.65
CA ASP A 61 -3.17 -31.13 2.61
C ASP A 61 -3.03 -30.24 1.37
N ARG A 62 -2.72 -30.87 0.22
CA ARG A 62 -2.68 -30.21 -1.08
C ARG A 62 -3.93 -29.38 -1.41
N LYS A 63 -5.09 -29.79 -0.88
CA LYS A 63 -6.36 -29.06 -1.07
C LYS A 63 -6.33 -27.65 -0.46
N ASP A 64 -5.61 -27.46 0.64
CA ASP A 64 -5.53 -26.13 1.28
C ASP A 64 -4.72 -25.17 0.42
N PHE A 65 -3.61 -25.63 -0.15
CA PHE A 65 -2.86 -24.82 -1.11
C PHE A 65 -3.68 -24.54 -2.39
N GLN A 66 -4.43 -25.53 -2.88
CA GLN A 66 -5.31 -25.34 -4.04
C GLN A 66 -6.38 -24.27 -3.81
N LYS A 67 -6.90 -24.13 -2.59
CA LYS A 67 -7.82 -23.04 -2.24
C LYS A 67 -7.18 -21.68 -2.41
N LEU A 68 -5.92 -21.52 -1.97
CA LEU A 68 -5.17 -20.27 -2.16
C LEU A 68 -4.94 -19.97 -3.65
N MET A 69 -4.60 -20.97 -4.44
CA MET A 69 -4.44 -20.80 -5.88
C MET A 69 -5.74 -20.38 -6.57
N ASN A 70 -6.88 -20.92 -6.15
CA ASN A 70 -8.17 -20.60 -6.76
C ASN A 70 -8.61 -19.16 -6.56
N VAL A 71 -8.13 -18.49 -5.50
CA VAL A 71 -8.42 -17.07 -5.22
C VAL A 71 -7.29 -16.14 -5.64
N ALA A 72 -6.27 -16.66 -6.32
CA ALA A 72 -5.15 -15.86 -6.80
C ALA A 72 -5.57 -14.89 -7.90
N MET A 73 -5.29 -13.60 -7.70
CA MET A 73 -5.68 -12.53 -8.61
C MET A 73 -4.47 -11.84 -9.23
N PRO A 74 -4.55 -11.40 -10.50
CA PRO A 74 -3.56 -10.55 -11.14
C PRO A 74 -3.81 -9.08 -10.81
N LEU A 75 -2.82 -8.22 -11.08
CA LEU A 75 -3.01 -6.76 -11.05
C LEU A 75 -3.68 -6.22 -12.31
N ARG A 76 -3.89 -7.03 -13.32
CA ARG A 76 -4.68 -6.68 -14.50
C ARG A 76 -6.15 -6.57 -14.12
N PHE A 77 -6.73 -5.39 -14.28
CA PHE A 77 -8.10 -5.07 -13.87
C PHE A 77 -9.12 -5.11 -15.03
N TRP A 78 -8.81 -5.87 -16.06
CA TRP A 78 -9.72 -6.10 -17.20
C TRP A 78 -9.60 -7.53 -17.68
N ASP A 79 -10.67 -8.01 -18.29
CA ASP A 79 -10.70 -9.25 -19.05
C ASP A 79 -10.66 -8.95 -20.54
N GLU A 80 -10.01 -9.82 -21.31
CA GLU A 80 -9.89 -9.70 -22.75
C GLU A 80 -10.51 -10.95 -23.41
N VAL A 81 -11.41 -10.72 -24.35
CA VAL A 81 -12.02 -11.78 -25.15
C VAL A 81 -11.73 -11.50 -26.64
N THR A 82 -11.07 -12.46 -27.29
CA THR A 82 -10.87 -12.40 -28.74
C THR A 82 -12.11 -12.92 -29.46
N LYS A 83 -12.67 -12.11 -30.34
CA LYS A 83 -13.78 -12.45 -31.24
C LYS A 83 -13.33 -12.35 -32.69
N GLU A 84 -14.19 -12.78 -33.63
CA GLU A 84 -13.89 -12.70 -35.08
C GLU A 84 -13.61 -11.27 -35.53
N ASP A 85 -14.28 -10.28 -34.92
CA ASP A 85 -14.17 -8.86 -35.22
C ASP A 85 -13.08 -8.12 -34.42
N GLY A 86 -12.27 -8.85 -33.61
CA GLY A 86 -11.16 -8.30 -32.84
C GLY A 86 -11.28 -8.53 -31.33
N LYS A 87 -10.45 -7.79 -30.58
CA LYS A 87 -10.40 -7.91 -29.12
C LYS A 87 -11.44 -7.02 -28.45
N ARG A 88 -12.19 -7.60 -27.49
CA ARG A 88 -13.10 -6.88 -26.61
C ARG A 88 -12.60 -6.90 -25.18
N TYR A 89 -12.73 -5.76 -24.50
CA TYR A 89 -12.29 -5.56 -23.13
C TYR A 89 -13.49 -5.37 -22.21
N TYR A 90 -13.41 -6.00 -21.04
CA TYR A 90 -14.40 -5.90 -19.98
C TYR A 90 -13.70 -5.45 -18.71
N PHE A 91 -14.30 -4.52 -17.99
CA PHE A 91 -13.80 -4.09 -16.70
C PHE A 91 -14.10 -5.17 -15.64
N ASN A 92 -13.12 -5.44 -14.78
CA ASN A 92 -13.26 -6.39 -13.70
C ASN A 92 -13.13 -5.63 -12.38
N ASP A 93 -14.26 -5.41 -11.71
CA ASP A 93 -14.33 -4.59 -10.49
C ASP A 93 -13.46 -5.16 -9.36
N GLU A 94 -13.46 -6.49 -9.18
CA GLU A 94 -12.68 -7.14 -8.11
C GLU A 94 -11.18 -6.99 -8.34
N HIS A 95 -10.73 -7.22 -9.56
CA HIS A 95 -9.32 -6.99 -9.93
C HIS A 95 -8.94 -5.51 -9.87
N ALA A 96 -9.86 -4.60 -10.18
CA ALA A 96 -9.63 -3.17 -10.06
C ALA A 96 -9.44 -2.75 -8.60
N LEU A 97 -10.28 -3.25 -7.69
CA LEU A 97 -10.11 -3.01 -6.26
C LEU A 97 -8.79 -3.60 -5.74
N PHE A 98 -8.42 -4.79 -6.20
CA PHE A 98 -7.13 -5.39 -5.86
C PHE A 98 -5.94 -4.55 -6.37
N PHE A 99 -5.99 -4.09 -7.63
CA PHE A 99 -5.00 -3.18 -8.20
C PHE A 99 -4.88 -1.88 -7.42
N LEU A 100 -6.01 -1.27 -7.06
CA LEU A 100 -6.02 -0.04 -6.26
C LEU A 100 -5.44 -0.27 -4.86
N ASN A 101 -5.84 -1.34 -4.17
CA ASN A 101 -5.28 -1.70 -2.86
C ASN A 101 -3.75 -1.89 -2.95
N ALA A 102 -3.25 -2.53 -4.01
CA ALA A 102 -1.82 -2.71 -4.26
C ALA A 102 -1.07 -1.38 -4.50
N ASN A 103 -1.78 -0.34 -4.95
CA ASN A 103 -1.24 1.01 -5.14
C ASN A 103 -1.52 1.94 -3.94
N GLY A 104 -1.84 1.37 -2.78
CA GLY A 104 -2.01 2.10 -1.53
C GLY A 104 -3.39 2.72 -1.32
N PHE A 105 -4.34 2.52 -2.25
CA PHE A 105 -5.70 3.00 -2.05
C PHE A 105 -6.45 2.13 -1.04
N GLY A 106 -7.26 2.76 -0.22
CA GLY A 106 -8.09 2.10 0.75
C GLY A 106 -9.17 3.04 1.28
N ARG A 107 -9.85 2.61 2.33
CA ARG A 107 -10.81 3.45 3.04
C ARG A 107 -10.58 3.39 4.53
N ILE A 108 -10.86 4.49 5.21
CA ILE A 108 -10.89 4.59 6.67
C ILE A 108 -12.25 5.05 7.13
N GLU A 109 -12.66 4.59 8.31
CA GLU A 109 -13.91 4.98 8.94
C GLU A 109 -13.58 5.78 10.21
N TYR A 110 -14.13 6.97 10.31
CA TYR A 110 -14.07 7.73 11.54
C TYR A 110 -15.13 7.26 12.53
N LYS A 111 -14.75 7.03 13.77
CA LYS A 111 -15.65 6.60 14.85
C LYS A 111 -16.89 7.49 15.03
N ASN A 112 -16.81 8.78 14.63
CA ASN A 112 -17.84 9.79 14.87
C ASN A 112 -18.72 10.10 13.65
N THR A 113 -18.54 9.45 12.51
CA THR A 113 -19.19 9.84 11.25
C THR A 113 -20.33 8.91 10.80
N LYS A 114 -20.98 8.17 11.72
CA LYS A 114 -22.13 7.28 11.43
C LYS A 114 -21.89 6.40 10.20
N GLY A 115 -20.71 5.78 10.10
CA GLY A 115 -20.38 4.84 9.03
C GLY A 115 -19.97 5.50 7.70
N LYS A 116 -19.70 6.79 7.64
CA LYS A 116 -19.08 7.41 6.47
C LYS A 116 -17.61 6.98 6.41
N SER A 117 -17.25 6.38 5.29
CA SER A 117 -15.86 6.09 4.95
C SER A 117 -15.33 7.23 4.11
N ILE A 118 -14.08 7.57 4.30
CA ILE A 118 -13.32 8.38 3.34
C ILE A 118 -12.35 7.48 2.59
N PHE A 119 -12.14 7.79 1.33
CA PHE A 119 -11.11 7.12 0.54
C PHE A 119 -9.77 7.80 0.77
N VAL A 120 -8.74 6.98 0.88
CA VAL A 120 -7.39 7.47 1.11
C VAL A 120 -6.40 6.73 0.23
N ARG A 121 -5.29 7.40 -0.07
CA ARG A 121 -4.10 6.75 -0.60
C ARG A 121 -2.98 6.86 0.42
N VAL A 122 -2.33 5.74 0.69
CA VAL A 122 -1.17 5.65 1.60
C VAL A 122 0.06 5.36 0.78
N GLU A 123 1.05 6.24 0.87
CA GLU A 123 2.34 6.08 0.21
C GLU A 123 3.44 6.46 1.22
N ASP A 124 4.34 5.52 1.50
CA ASP A 124 5.43 5.70 2.47
C ASP A 124 4.98 6.26 3.83
N ASN A 125 3.85 5.75 4.36
CA ASN A 125 3.19 6.18 5.61
C ASN A 125 2.56 7.59 5.57
N VAL A 126 2.61 8.27 4.45
CA VAL A 126 1.86 9.51 4.23
C VAL A 126 0.47 9.15 3.71
N VAL A 127 -0.54 9.69 4.37
CA VAL A 127 -1.96 9.44 4.06
C VAL A 127 -2.56 10.68 3.42
N ARG A 128 -3.13 10.51 2.25
CA ARG A 128 -3.85 11.56 1.52
C ARG A 128 -5.30 11.14 1.31
N GLU A 129 -6.23 12.01 1.65
CA GLU A 129 -7.63 11.84 1.24
C GLU A 129 -7.76 11.98 -0.27
N VAL A 130 -8.59 11.16 -0.90
CA VAL A 130 -8.80 11.14 -2.34
C VAL A 130 -10.27 11.02 -2.67
N GLU A 131 -10.69 11.72 -3.71
CA GLU A 131 -12.05 11.62 -4.24
C GLU A 131 -12.16 10.50 -5.30
N PRO A 132 -13.36 9.96 -5.55
CA PRO A 132 -13.57 8.91 -6.57
C PRO A 132 -13.04 9.29 -7.95
N GLU A 133 -13.14 10.56 -8.34
CA GLU A 133 -12.64 11.11 -9.60
C GLU A 133 -11.11 10.99 -9.68
N GLU A 134 -10.40 11.32 -8.61
CA GLU A 134 -8.93 11.21 -8.54
C GLU A 134 -8.45 9.76 -8.65
N ILE A 135 -9.21 8.81 -8.06
CA ILE A 135 -8.93 7.38 -8.17
C ILE A 135 -9.07 6.92 -9.62
N LYS A 136 -10.10 7.39 -10.30
CA LYS A 136 -10.34 7.09 -11.72
C LYS A 136 -9.26 7.69 -12.62
N ASP A 137 -8.87 8.92 -12.34
CA ASP A 137 -7.80 9.62 -13.06
C ASP A 137 -6.47 8.90 -12.88
N PHE A 138 -6.15 8.45 -11.67
CA PHE A 138 -4.97 7.61 -11.41
C PHE A 138 -4.94 6.36 -12.29
N MET A 139 -6.05 5.64 -12.41
CA MET A 139 -6.11 4.44 -13.25
C MET A 139 -5.94 4.79 -14.75
N LEU A 140 -6.57 5.85 -15.22
CA LEU A 140 -6.44 6.31 -16.60
C LEU A 140 -5.01 6.74 -16.92
N GLU A 141 -4.37 7.49 -16.01
CA GLU A 141 -2.97 7.90 -16.14
C GLU A 141 -2.03 6.69 -16.17
N PHE A 142 -2.27 5.69 -15.29
CA PHE A 142 -1.52 4.44 -15.31
C PHE A 142 -1.61 3.74 -16.67
N MET A 143 -2.81 3.69 -17.25
CA MET A 143 -3.04 3.06 -18.55
C MET A 143 -2.36 3.85 -19.68
N GLU A 144 -2.38 5.16 -19.62
CA GLU A 144 -1.73 6.05 -20.61
C GLU A 144 -0.21 5.91 -20.58
N LYS A 145 0.41 5.95 -19.40
CA LYS A 145 1.85 5.73 -19.22
C LYS A 145 2.34 4.39 -19.74
N ARG A 146 1.44 3.40 -19.85
CA ARG A 146 1.73 2.06 -20.37
C ARG A 146 1.28 1.85 -21.81
N TYR A 147 0.81 2.88 -22.48
CA TYR A 147 0.32 2.82 -23.87
C TYR A 147 -0.74 1.73 -24.08
N LEU A 148 -1.61 1.49 -23.08
CA LEU A 148 -2.69 0.51 -23.21
C LEU A 148 -3.70 0.96 -24.27
N PRO A 149 -4.37 0.00 -24.97
CA PRO A 149 -5.24 0.29 -26.10
C PRO A 149 -6.37 1.27 -25.76
N ILE A 150 -6.68 2.17 -26.69
CA ILE A 150 -7.80 3.15 -26.54
C ILE A 150 -9.13 2.47 -26.21
N PRO A 151 -9.53 1.36 -26.87
CA PRO A 151 -10.78 0.68 -26.53
C PRO A 151 -10.84 0.24 -25.07
N LEU A 152 -9.72 -0.21 -24.49
CA LEU A 152 -9.64 -0.56 -23.08
C LEU A 152 -9.79 0.67 -22.17
N ARG A 153 -9.10 1.79 -22.50
CA ARG A 153 -9.24 3.04 -21.73
C ARG A 153 -10.69 3.55 -21.74
N ASN A 154 -11.39 3.40 -22.86
CA ASN A 154 -12.80 3.79 -22.97
C ASN A 154 -13.72 2.94 -22.07
N VAL A 155 -13.35 1.70 -21.76
CA VAL A 155 -14.09 0.87 -20.79
C VAL A 155 -14.03 1.48 -19.41
N VAL A 156 -12.84 1.92 -18.96
CA VAL A 156 -12.65 2.55 -17.64
C VAL A 156 -13.32 3.93 -17.57
N ARG A 157 -13.35 4.68 -18.67
CA ARG A 157 -13.99 6.01 -18.72
C ARG A 157 -15.51 6.00 -18.54
N LYS A 158 -16.16 4.84 -18.64
CA LYS A 158 -17.62 4.77 -18.46
C LYS A 158 -18.03 5.31 -17.09
N PRO A 159 -19.15 6.04 -16.98
CA PRO A 159 -19.58 6.65 -15.72
C PRO A 159 -19.78 5.66 -14.57
N ASN A 160 -20.25 4.45 -14.89
CA ASN A 160 -20.56 3.43 -13.88
C ASN A 160 -19.33 2.72 -13.33
N GLN A 161 -18.15 2.87 -13.97
CA GLN A 161 -16.93 2.26 -13.49
C GLN A 161 -16.31 3.11 -12.40
N LEU A 162 -15.85 2.45 -11.32
CA LEU A 162 -15.26 3.10 -10.15
C LEU A 162 -16.21 4.11 -9.48
N SER A 163 -17.50 3.82 -9.49
CA SER A 163 -18.47 4.60 -8.71
C SER A 163 -18.15 4.52 -7.22
N GLU A 164 -18.61 5.50 -6.44
CA GLU A 164 -18.46 5.47 -4.97
C GLU A 164 -18.96 4.14 -4.36
N ALA A 165 -20.03 3.57 -4.92
CA ALA A 165 -20.55 2.28 -4.48
C ALA A 165 -19.55 1.14 -4.71
N THR A 166 -18.90 1.09 -5.86
CA THR A 166 -17.83 0.12 -6.17
C THR A 166 -16.62 0.35 -5.26
N LEU A 167 -16.20 1.60 -5.09
CA LEU A 167 -15.04 1.96 -4.27
C LEU A 167 -15.21 1.65 -2.78
N LYS A 168 -16.44 1.52 -2.28
CA LYS A 168 -16.71 0.98 -0.93
C LYS A 168 -16.22 -0.46 -0.74
N GLY A 169 -15.89 -1.18 -1.82
CA GLY A 169 -15.20 -2.47 -1.80
C GLY A 169 -13.70 -2.38 -1.49
N LEU A 170 -13.09 -1.19 -1.50
CA LEU A 170 -11.69 -1.03 -1.11
C LEU A 170 -11.43 -1.51 0.32
N LYS A 171 -10.23 -2.03 0.55
CA LYS A 171 -9.81 -2.54 1.88
C LYS A 171 -9.97 -1.45 2.93
N LYS A 172 -10.59 -1.79 4.06
CA LYS A 172 -10.60 -0.94 5.24
C LYS A 172 -9.22 -0.96 5.88
N LEU A 173 -8.57 0.20 5.92
CA LEU A 173 -7.24 0.34 6.50
C LEU A 173 -7.36 0.65 8.00
N LYS A 174 -6.45 0.04 8.77
CA LYS A 174 -6.23 0.36 10.19
C LYS A 174 -4.89 1.10 10.26
N LEU A 175 -4.97 2.43 10.28
CA LEU A 175 -3.79 3.29 10.29
C LEU A 175 -3.55 3.80 11.70
N ASP A 176 -2.28 3.84 12.09
CA ASP A 176 -1.85 4.39 13.38
C ASP A 176 -1.33 5.82 13.17
N PHE A 177 -2.09 6.78 13.65
CA PHE A 177 -1.73 8.21 13.61
C PHE A 177 -1.16 8.70 14.94
N THR A 178 -0.76 7.79 15.82
CA THR A 178 -0.12 8.14 17.08
C THR A 178 1.31 8.57 16.81
N ASP A 179 1.58 9.86 16.86
CA ASP A 179 2.86 10.47 16.56
C ASP A 179 3.69 10.78 17.82
N TYR A 180 3.12 10.58 19.02
CA TYR A 180 3.84 10.74 20.29
C TYR A 180 3.32 9.77 21.36
N ASP A 181 4.16 9.50 22.32
CA ASP A 181 3.86 8.84 23.60
C ASP A 181 4.59 9.57 24.76
N ALA A 182 4.60 8.98 25.96
CA ALA A 182 5.24 9.60 27.11
C ALA A 182 6.77 9.75 26.98
N GLU A 183 7.41 8.97 26.13
CA GLU A 183 8.86 8.85 26.03
C GLU A 183 9.41 9.21 24.66
N SER A 184 8.56 9.31 23.64
CA SER A 184 8.98 9.53 22.26
C SER A 184 8.00 10.34 21.43
N GLN A 185 8.53 10.99 20.39
CA GLN A 185 7.77 11.69 19.37
C GLN A 185 8.29 11.36 17.98
N PHE A 186 7.35 11.17 17.03
CA PHE A 186 7.66 11.05 15.62
C PHE A 186 7.48 12.40 14.92
N LEU A 187 8.45 12.74 14.07
CA LEU A 187 8.42 13.91 13.20
C LEU A 187 8.57 13.43 11.75
N PHE A 188 7.61 13.78 10.91
CA PHE A 188 7.58 13.33 9.52
C PHE A 188 8.07 14.45 8.60
N PHE A 189 9.28 14.30 8.09
CA PHE A 189 9.86 15.20 7.09
C PHE A 189 9.71 14.62 5.69
N ARG A 190 9.84 15.45 4.67
CA ARG A 190 9.75 15.02 3.26
C ARG A 190 10.68 13.85 2.91
N ASN A 191 11.86 13.80 3.47
CA ASN A 191 12.90 12.81 3.14
C ASN A 191 13.10 11.73 4.20
N LYS A 192 12.58 11.91 5.42
CA LYS A 192 12.80 11.00 6.55
C LYS A 192 11.70 11.10 7.59
N THR A 193 11.48 9.99 8.28
CA THR A 193 10.77 9.99 9.56
C THR A 193 11.77 9.96 10.69
N ILE A 194 11.61 10.82 11.68
CA ILE A 194 12.51 10.95 12.83
C ILE A 194 11.77 10.57 14.09
N LYS A 195 12.32 9.65 14.86
CA LYS A 195 11.87 9.38 16.23
C LYS A 195 12.81 10.05 17.20
N VAL A 196 12.28 10.92 18.05
CA VAL A 196 12.99 11.61 19.11
C VAL A 196 12.62 10.97 20.43
N THR A 197 13.60 10.62 21.23
CA THR A 197 13.44 10.18 22.63
C THR A 197 14.29 11.06 23.54
N GLY A 198 14.21 10.87 24.86
CA GLY A 198 15.09 11.58 25.80
C GLY A 198 16.59 11.24 25.65
N GLU A 199 16.90 10.14 25.01
CA GLU A 199 18.29 9.62 24.92
C GLU A 199 18.87 9.74 23.51
N GLU A 200 18.03 9.63 22.45
CA GLU A 200 18.53 9.54 21.07
C GLU A 200 17.55 10.10 20.03
N ILE A 201 18.09 10.36 18.85
CA ILE A 201 17.35 10.66 17.63
C ILE A 201 17.59 9.51 16.66
N ARG A 202 16.50 8.84 16.23
CA ARG A 202 16.56 7.78 15.21
C ARG A 202 15.96 8.25 13.91
N GLU A 203 16.67 7.98 12.83
CA GLU A 203 16.23 8.26 11.47
C GLU A 203 15.68 6.99 10.80
N PHE A 204 14.54 7.13 10.16
CA PHE A 204 13.91 6.08 9.35
C PHE A 204 13.70 6.61 7.93
N ARG A 205 13.73 5.71 6.95
CA ARG A 205 13.26 6.05 5.61
C ARG A 205 11.74 6.24 5.65
N PRO A 206 11.16 7.05 4.74
CA PRO A 206 9.72 7.09 4.58
C PRO A 206 9.18 5.66 4.38
N GLY A 207 8.11 5.33 5.09
CA GLY A 207 7.51 4.01 5.03
C GLY A 207 8.10 2.92 5.93
N ASP A 208 9.21 3.16 6.63
CA ASP A 208 9.84 2.15 7.49
C ASP A 208 9.30 2.14 8.94
N THR A 209 8.31 2.97 9.26
CA THR A 209 7.65 3.02 10.56
C THR A 209 6.21 2.53 10.46
N SER A 210 5.59 2.13 11.58
CA SER A 210 4.17 1.78 11.63
C SER A 210 3.24 3.00 11.72
N GLN A 211 3.79 4.14 12.18
CA GLN A 211 3.04 5.38 12.34
C GLN A 211 2.78 6.03 10.99
N CYS A 212 1.57 6.56 10.83
CA CYS A 212 1.16 7.28 9.63
C CYS A 212 0.97 8.76 9.95
N VAL A 213 1.05 9.59 8.92
CA VAL A 213 0.84 11.04 9.00
C VAL A 213 -0.05 11.49 7.85
N TRP A 214 -0.93 12.46 8.11
CA TRP A 214 -1.64 13.15 7.04
C TRP A 214 -0.69 14.00 6.21
N GLU A 215 -0.89 14.04 4.89
CA GLU A 215 -0.02 14.77 3.95
C GLU A 215 0.18 16.23 4.37
N GLU A 216 -0.89 16.91 4.81
CA GLU A 216 -0.83 18.30 5.25
C GLU A 216 -0.03 18.54 6.54
N LYS A 217 0.27 17.46 7.29
CA LYS A 217 1.09 17.52 8.51
C LYS A 217 2.55 17.15 8.26
N VAL A 218 2.90 16.75 7.04
CA VAL A 218 4.30 16.47 6.69
C VAL A 218 5.08 17.77 6.71
N ILE A 219 6.20 17.79 7.44
CA ILE A 219 7.11 18.94 7.49
C ILE A 219 7.76 19.09 6.11
N PRO A 220 7.52 20.22 5.38
CA PRO A 220 7.89 20.35 3.97
C PRO A 220 9.39 20.58 3.73
N HIS A 221 10.22 20.35 4.75
CA HIS A 221 11.66 20.50 4.69
C HIS A 221 12.35 19.13 4.70
N ASN A 222 13.56 19.09 4.17
CA ASN A 222 14.41 17.91 4.31
C ASN A 222 15.13 17.96 5.67
N PHE A 223 14.99 16.89 6.43
CA PHE A 223 15.75 16.72 7.66
C PHE A 223 17.22 16.43 7.36
N ARG A 224 18.09 17.09 8.12
CA ARG A 224 19.53 16.83 8.13
C ARG A 224 20.06 16.99 9.55
N LEU A 225 20.66 15.93 10.07
CA LEU A 225 21.38 16.01 11.34
C LEU A 225 22.67 16.80 11.14
N LEU A 226 22.89 17.81 11.94
CA LEU A 226 24.14 18.56 11.92
C LEU A 226 25.27 17.76 12.56
N PRO A 227 26.49 17.77 12.03
CA PRO A 227 27.62 17.04 12.60
C PRO A 227 28.06 17.60 13.94
N GLU A 228 27.76 18.86 14.23
CA GLU A 228 28.10 19.54 15.47
C GLU A 228 26.85 20.04 16.19
N PRO A 229 26.85 20.07 17.53
CA PRO A 229 25.73 20.61 18.30
C PRO A 229 25.50 22.07 17.96
N PHE A 230 24.23 22.43 17.75
CA PHE A 230 23.84 23.82 17.61
C PHE A 230 24.04 24.53 18.95
N ARG A 231 24.84 25.63 18.95
CA ARG A 231 25.07 26.46 20.13
C ARG A 231 24.46 27.83 19.91
N ILE A 232 23.55 28.21 20.81
CA ILE A 232 23.06 29.59 20.89
C ILE A 232 23.89 30.33 21.92
N THR A 233 24.51 31.42 21.50
CA THR A 233 25.23 32.34 22.38
C THR A 233 24.50 33.67 22.39
N TRP A 234 24.09 34.08 23.58
CA TRP A 234 23.49 35.40 23.74
C TRP A 234 24.57 36.49 23.71
N ASN A 235 24.44 37.41 22.80
CA ASN A 235 25.31 38.58 22.77
C ASN A 235 24.71 39.66 23.66
N LYS A 236 25.32 39.85 24.83
CA LYS A 236 24.89 40.81 25.84
C LYS A 236 24.98 42.26 25.38
N ASP A 237 25.89 42.55 24.44
CA ASP A 237 26.16 43.94 23.99
C ASP A 237 25.09 44.42 23.01
N ASN A 238 24.45 43.52 22.27
CA ASN A 238 23.47 43.86 21.25
C ASN A 238 22.06 43.32 21.58
N ASP A 239 21.85 42.67 22.71
CA ASP A 239 20.61 42.01 23.12
C ASP A 239 20.04 41.08 22.01
N THR A 240 20.91 40.34 21.33
CA THR A 240 20.60 39.44 20.22
C THR A 240 21.08 38.01 20.53
N TYR A 241 20.37 37.00 19.93
CA TYR A 241 20.68 35.59 20.02
C TYR A 241 21.47 35.11 18.80
#